data_bea3727fd7a8aab279e42c6c649864bf
#
_entry.id   bea3727fd7a8aab279e42c6c649864bf
#
_cell.length_a   1.000
_cell.length_b   1.000
_cell.length_c   1.000
_cell.angle_alpha   90.00
_cell.angle_beta   90.00
_cell.angle_gamma   90.00
#
_symmetry.space_group_name_H-M   'P 1'
#
loop_
_entity.id
_entity.type
_entity.pdbx_description
1 polymer ?
#
loop_
_entity_poly.entity_id
_entity_poly.type
_entity_poly.pdbx_seq_one_letter_code
_entity_poly.pdbx_strand_id
1 'polypeptide(L)'
;MRNILILIFCLFLSNTVQTQNYWQQNADYKISVDVNAKKNSYKGNQEILYKNNSRDTLNKIFFHLYFNAFKVGSDMAVRLKNGDDINTRFDVDISQLKPEEEGFLNVTNLKQDNLKVETYLSDTILEVTLANPLEPGESSVFTMNFNGQVPVTIRRAGRDSPMGVKFSMAQWYPKISEYDYEGWNTAPYTGREFHGVWGDFDVTIKIDEDYIVAASGYLQESDASNIKLGKKSGNKRIWNFLAPKVHDFTWAADPDYIHDIYDGPNGVKLNFYYKNDPKIIDNWKAVQPITAELMEFFNETIGVYPYKQYSVVQGGDGGMEYSMLTLVNSGYEFVPLVSVTSHELAHAWFQGVLATNEMNHEWMDEGAASFFGDLAESFVLGSDFNRSIRSSYARYISLANSGQEMPQSTNANRYKYNRAYESTAYSKGFVFLSQLRYIIGLEAFNKTIKNYYNTYKFTHPLPDDLRRIAEQSSGILLNWYLTDWTQTTNKINYAINQVEENENKSLITLERIGLMPMPLEVLVSYKDGTEEYYYIPISLMRGEKKQPLYAKNWTQVKDWSWAYKKYILEVNSKLESIKSIDINPTGLIADTDYSNDIIILD
;
A
#
# COMPACT_ATOMS: atom_id res chain seq x y z
N MET A 1 -9.96 39.59 -49.32
CA MET A 1 -8.97 39.83 -48.22
C MET A 1 -9.56 39.80 -46.82
N ARG A 2 -10.80 40.29 -46.57
CA ARG A 2 -11.42 40.27 -45.22
C ARG A 2 -11.74 38.87 -44.69
N ASN A 3 -12.07 37.91 -45.54
CA ASN A 3 -12.39 36.53 -45.15
C ASN A 3 -11.15 35.64 -44.90
N ILE A 4 -10.00 36.00 -45.46
CA ILE A 4 -8.72 35.31 -45.23
C ILE A 4 -8.12 35.71 -43.87
N LEU A 5 -8.32 36.97 -43.43
CA LEU A 5 -7.87 37.44 -42.12
C LEU A 5 -8.65 36.77 -40.95
N ILE A 6 -9.93 36.46 -41.14
CA ILE A 6 -10.75 35.76 -40.14
C ILE A 6 -10.32 34.30 -40.03
N LEU A 7 -9.93 33.64 -41.12
CA LEU A 7 -9.43 32.27 -41.09
C LEU A 7 -8.05 32.14 -40.41
N ILE A 8 -7.18 33.13 -40.58
CA ILE A 8 -5.87 33.20 -39.94
C ILE A 8 -6.00 33.50 -38.45
N PHE A 9 -6.98 34.33 -38.04
CA PHE A 9 -7.22 34.61 -36.61
C PHE A 9 -7.83 33.42 -35.87
N CYS A 10 -8.65 32.58 -36.53
CA CYS A 10 -9.14 31.32 -35.94
C CYS A 10 -8.07 30.24 -35.84
N LEU A 11 -7.01 30.26 -36.65
CA LEU A 11 -5.90 29.31 -36.56
C LEU A 11 -4.91 29.63 -35.44
N PHE A 12 -4.91 30.87 -34.92
CA PHE A 12 -4.07 31.25 -33.75
C PHE A 12 -4.80 31.09 -32.40
N LEU A 13 -6.08 30.72 -32.40
CA LEU A 13 -6.84 30.40 -31.17
C LEU A 13 -7.00 28.89 -30.93
N SER A 14 -6.21 28.06 -31.59
CA SER A 14 -5.95 26.73 -31.07
C SER A 14 -5.12 26.86 -29.79
N ASN A 15 -5.78 27.34 -28.72
CA ASN A 15 -5.31 27.06 -27.37
C ASN A 15 -5.18 25.54 -27.33
N THR A 16 -3.95 25.07 -27.35
CA THR A 16 -3.64 23.74 -26.88
C THR A 16 -4.24 23.66 -25.49
N VAL A 17 -5.41 23.02 -25.37
CA VAL A 17 -5.82 22.45 -24.10
C VAL A 17 -4.69 21.49 -23.78
N GLN A 18 -3.70 21.97 -23.04
CA GLN A 18 -2.72 21.08 -22.45
C GLN A 18 -3.54 20.16 -21.53
N THR A 19 -3.79 18.96 -22.01
CA THR A 19 -4.13 17.87 -21.11
C THR A 19 -3.16 17.96 -19.94
N GLN A 20 -3.68 17.92 -18.74
CA GLN A 20 -2.86 17.96 -17.54
C GLN A 20 -1.97 16.72 -17.59
N ASN A 21 -0.75 16.85 -18.17
CA ASN A 21 0.18 15.76 -18.28
C ASN A 21 0.61 15.41 -16.84
N TYR A 22 0.54 14.12 -16.51
CA TYR A 22 1.10 13.60 -15.29
C TYR A 22 2.56 14.05 -15.15
N TRP A 23 2.93 14.49 -13.97
CA TRP A 23 4.31 14.79 -13.60
C TRP A 23 4.58 14.25 -12.19
N GLN A 24 5.80 13.94 -11.92
CA GLN A 24 6.33 13.59 -10.61
C GLN A 24 7.78 14.07 -10.52
N GLN A 25 8.26 14.32 -9.33
CA GLN A 25 9.63 14.72 -9.11
C GLN A 25 10.60 13.56 -9.40
N ASN A 26 11.90 13.89 -9.54
CA ASN A 26 12.96 12.88 -9.62
C ASN A 26 14.11 13.29 -8.69
N ALA A 27 14.64 12.32 -7.94
CA ALA A 27 15.77 12.51 -7.04
C ALA A 27 16.73 11.33 -7.15
N ASP A 28 17.87 11.52 -7.80
CA ASP A 28 18.93 10.51 -7.89
C ASP A 28 19.91 10.70 -6.73
N TYR A 29 20.17 9.62 -5.99
CA TYR A 29 20.97 9.64 -4.77
C TYR A 29 22.32 8.95 -4.98
N LYS A 30 23.38 9.59 -4.51
CA LYS A 30 24.67 8.96 -4.28
C LYS A 30 25.04 9.09 -2.81
N ILE A 31 25.03 7.98 -2.09
CA ILE A 31 25.21 7.96 -0.62
C ILE A 31 26.43 7.12 -0.28
N SER A 32 27.26 7.63 0.62
CA SER A 32 28.35 6.86 1.23
C SER A 32 28.26 6.96 2.74
N VAL A 33 28.25 5.81 3.43
CA VAL A 33 28.12 5.74 4.89
C VAL A 33 29.19 4.85 5.51
N ASP A 34 29.79 5.30 6.62
CA ASP A 34 30.73 4.55 7.45
C ASP A 34 30.06 4.27 8.80
N VAL A 35 29.75 2.98 9.07
CA VAL A 35 29.04 2.50 10.25
C VAL A 35 30.04 2.09 11.31
N ASN A 36 29.85 2.57 12.52
CA ASN A 36 30.55 2.11 13.72
C ASN A 36 29.63 1.20 14.54
N ALA A 37 29.72 -0.10 14.30
CA ALA A 37 28.83 -1.08 14.92
C ALA A 37 28.97 -1.12 16.46
N LYS A 38 30.15 -0.84 17.01
CA LYS A 38 30.39 -0.82 18.45
C LYS A 38 29.72 0.38 19.15
N LYS A 39 29.63 1.53 18.44
CA LYS A 39 29.01 2.75 18.97
C LYS A 39 27.58 2.95 18.52
N ASN A 40 27.03 2.02 17.73
CA ASN A 40 25.69 2.11 17.13
C ASN A 40 25.45 3.45 16.43
N SER A 41 26.44 3.93 15.70
CA SER A 41 26.43 5.24 15.04
C SER A 41 27.01 5.16 13.64
N TYR A 42 26.69 6.13 12.81
CA TYR A 42 27.18 6.21 11.44
C TYR A 42 27.45 7.66 11.02
N LYS A 43 28.31 7.81 10.03
CA LYS A 43 28.59 9.08 9.36
C LYS A 43 28.56 8.86 7.88
N GLY A 44 27.98 9.80 7.16
CA GLY A 44 27.87 9.71 5.73
C GLY A 44 27.93 11.06 5.04
N ASN A 45 27.99 10.97 3.73
CA ASN A 45 27.75 12.08 2.82
C ASN A 45 26.77 11.62 1.77
N GLN A 46 26.00 12.55 1.26
CA GLN A 46 25.14 12.31 0.11
C GLN A 46 25.16 13.46 -0.86
N GLU A 47 24.98 13.10 -2.12
CA GLU A 47 24.71 13.98 -3.24
C GLU A 47 23.38 13.59 -3.84
N ILE A 48 22.51 14.56 -4.11
CA ILE A 48 21.21 14.35 -4.71
C ILE A 48 21.12 15.23 -5.95
N LEU A 49 20.87 14.63 -7.10
CA LEU A 49 20.43 15.34 -8.30
C LEU A 49 18.90 15.39 -8.27
N TYR A 50 18.35 16.54 -7.92
CA TYR A 50 16.92 16.75 -7.87
C TYR A 50 16.42 17.50 -9.09
N LYS A 51 15.36 17.02 -9.72
CA LYS A 51 14.73 17.64 -10.89
C LYS A 51 13.31 18.08 -10.55
N ASN A 52 13.03 19.37 -10.74
CA ASN A 52 11.69 19.92 -10.62
C ASN A 52 10.89 19.66 -11.91
N ASN A 53 10.07 18.64 -11.90
CA ASN A 53 9.18 18.31 -13.01
C ASN A 53 7.78 18.97 -12.86
N SER A 54 7.54 19.73 -11.77
CA SER A 54 6.30 20.46 -11.56
C SER A 54 6.20 21.69 -12.47
N ARG A 55 5.07 22.39 -12.38
CA ARG A 55 4.84 23.67 -13.08
C ARG A 55 5.18 24.87 -12.21
N ASP A 56 5.60 24.64 -10.98
CA ASP A 56 5.84 25.65 -9.96
C ASP A 56 7.32 25.93 -9.79
N THR A 57 7.69 27.19 -9.57
CA THR A 57 9.01 27.57 -9.12
C THR A 57 9.18 27.22 -7.66
N LEU A 58 10.13 26.38 -7.32
CA LEU A 58 10.41 25.96 -5.95
C LEU A 58 11.41 26.92 -5.30
N ASN A 59 11.02 27.55 -4.20
CA ASN A 59 11.88 28.42 -3.39
C ASN A 59 12.40 27.72 -2.14
N LYS A 60 11.83 26.58 -1.80
CA LYS A 60 12.18 25.73 -0.68
C LYS A 60 12.12 24.29 -1.08
N ILE A 61 12.89 23.45 -0.40
CA ILE A 61 12.74 21.99 -0.39
C ILE A 61 12.73 21.51 1.05
N PHE A 62 12.32 20.26 1.25
CA PHE A 62 12.23 19.68 2.58
C PHE A 62 12.88 18.29 2.59
N PHE A 63 13.47 17.93 3.73
CA PHE A 63 13.99 16.60 3.98
C PHE A 63 13.32 16.00 5.21
N HIS A 64 13.02 14.70 5.13
CA HIS A 64 12.68 13.91 6.30
C HIS A 64 13.95 13.41 6.98
N LEU A 65 14.05 13.63 8.29
CA LEU A 65 15.10 13.10 9.16
C LEU A 65 14.43 12.14 10.17
N TYR A 66 13.97 11.00 9.67
CA TYR A 66 13.05 10.10 10.38
C TYR A 66 13.56 9.63 11.75
N PHE A 67 14.88 9.41 11.92
CA PHE A 67 15.44 8.97 13.20
C PHE A 67 15.24 9.97 14.33
N ASN A 68 14.95 11.24 14.01
CA ASN A 68 14.63 12.25 15.03
C ASN A 68 13.30 11.96 15.75
N ALA A 69 12.41 11.13 15.17
CA ALA A 69 11.20 10.68 15.85
C ALA A 69 11.48 9.79 17.08
N PHE A 70 12.64 9.13 17.11
CA PHE A 70 13.04 8.22 18.20
C PHE A 70 13.81 8.93 19.32
N LYS A 71 13.44 10.19 19.61
CA LYS A 71 13.98 10.99 20.71
C LYS A 71 12.92 11.23 21.77
N VAL A 72 13.37 11.39 23.00
CA VAL A 72 12.52 11.92 24.07
C VAL A 72 12.01 13.32 23.67
N GLY A 73 10.69 13.52 23.76
CA GLY A 73 10.04 14.79 23.44
C GLY A 73 9.76 15.02 21.95
N SER A 74 10.01 14.05 21.05
CA SER A 74 9.59 14.11 19.66
C SER A 74 8.05 14.11 19.53
N ASP A 75 7.54 14.56 18.38
CA ASP A 75 6.11 14.51 18.07
C ASP A 75 5.56 13.09 18.19
N MET A 76 6.34 12.07 17.78
CA MET A 76 5.97 10.66 17.94
C MET A 76 5.89 10.25 19.41
N ALA A 77 6.87 10.61 20.23
CA ALA A 77 6.86 10.30 21.66
C ALA A 77 5.67 10.96 22.38
N VAL A 78 5.38 12.24 22.05
CA VAL A 78 4.23 12.97 22.61
C VAL A 78 2.91 12.34 22.19
N ARG A 79 2.77 11.98 20.91
CA ARG A 79 1.56 11.35 20.39
C ARG A 79 1.31 9.97 21.01
N LEU A 80 2.33 9.13 21.13
CA LEU A 80 2.19 7.80 21.75
C LEU A 80 1.79 7.89 23.21
N LYS A 81 2.31 8.87 23.95
CA LYS A 81 2.00 9.08 25.35
C LYS A 81 0.59 9.65 25.59
N ASN A 82 0.13 10.54 24.72
CA ASN A 82 -1.12 11.31 24.88
C ASN A 82 -2.25 10.79 23.97
N GLY A 83 -2.06 9.70 23.24
CA GLY A 83 -3.09 9.11 22.37
C GLY A 83 -4.28 8.57 23.16
N ASP A 84 -5.47 8.61 22.56
CA ASP A 84 -6.72 8.12 23.17
C ASP A 84 -6.75 6.58 23.31
N ASP A 85 -5.90 5.86 22.56
CA ASP A 85 -5.73 4.41 22.65
C ASP A 85 -4.25 4.00 22.55
N ILE A 86 -3.95 2.81 23.05
CA ILE A 86 -2.61 2.23 23.01
C ILE A 86 -2.31 1.80 21.56
N ASN A 87 -1.18 2.25 21.04
CA ASN A 87 -0.65 1.70 19.80
C ASN A 87 0.18 0.45 20.11
N THR A 88 -0.43 -0.72 19.92
CA THR A 88 0.18 -2.02 20.23
C THR A 88 1.38 -2.37 19.35
N ARG A 89 1.68 -1.58 18.32
CA ARG A 89 2.86 -1.75 17.46
C ARG A 89 4.15 -1.21 18.10
N PHE A 90 4.06 -0.57 19.27
CA PHE A 90 5.18 -0.01 19.98
C PHE A 90 5.31 -0.67 21.36
N ASP A 91 6.36 -1.47 21.52
CA ASP A 91 6.68 -2.13 22.79
C ASP A 91 7.56 -1.26 23.69
N VAL A 92 8.06 -0.12 23.19
CA VAL A 92 9.00 0.78 23.87
C VAL A 92 8.36 2.14 24.12
N ASP A 93 8.40 2.60 25.38
CA ASP A 93 8.04 3.98 25.73
C ASP A 93 9.20 4.93 25.40
N ILE A 94 9.08 5.64 24.27
CA ILE A 94 10.11 6.59 23.80
C ILE A 94 10.40 7.67 24.85
N SER A 95 9.43 8.04 25.68
CA SER A 95 9.62 9.08 26.72
C SER A 95 10.57 8.66 27.86
N GLN A 96 10.93 7.38 27.94
CA GLN A 96 11.80 6.80 28.95
C GLN A 96 13.17 6.37 28.41
N LEU A 97 13.45 6.60 27.13
CA LEU A 97 14.72 6.22 26.52
C LEU A 97 15.89 6.97 27.17
N LYS A 98 17.01 6.27 27.33
CA LYS A 98 18.28 6.87 27.68
C LYS A 98 18.94 7.47 26.43
N PRO A 99 19.86 8.44 26.58
CA PRO A 99 20.52 9.07 25.44
C PRO A 99 21.20 8.07 24.47
N GLU A 100 21.74 6.95 24.96
CA GLU A 100 22.34 5.91 24.15
C GLU A 100 21.32 4.99 23.44
N GLU A 101 20.04 5.04 23.83
CA GLU A 101 18.93 4.27 23.27
C GLU A 101 18.14 5.07 22.22
N GLU A 102 18.28 6.39 22.23
CA GLU A 102 17.63 7.28 21.27
C GLU A 102 18.18 7.14 19.85
N GLY A 103 17.35 7.53 18.86
CA GLY A 103 17.78 7.75 17.49
C GLY A 103 17.94 9.23 17.19
N PHE A 104 18.89 9.57 16.33
CA PHE A 104 18.94 10.89 15.73
C PHE A 104 19.60 10.86 14.34
N LEU A 105 19.28 11.85 13.55
CA LEU A 105 19.90 12.12 12.25
C LEU A 105 20.14 13.63 12.14
N ASN A 106 21.40 14.02 12.00
CA ASN A 106 21.81 15.42 11.85
C ASN A 106 22.44 15.66 10.49
N VAL A 107 22.09 16.76 9.86
CA VAL A 107 22.65 17.24 8.58
C VAL A 107 23.57 18.41 8.82
N THR A 108 24.70 18.42 8.12
CA THR A 108 25.68 19.52 8.16
C THR A 108 26.22 19.80 6.75
N ASN A 109 26.72 21.01 6.53
CA ASN A 109 27.33 21.44 5.27
C ASN A 109 26.41 21.26 4.04
N LEU A 110 25.09 21.43 4.24
CA LEU A 110 24.14 21.38 3.14
C LEU A 110 24.36 22.56 2.18
N LYS A 111 24.45 22.24 0.89
CA LYS A 111 24.64 23.18 -0.20
C LYS A 111 23.75 22.83 -1.38
N GLN A 112 23.31 23.86 -2.09
CA GLN A 112 22.68 23.76 -3.41
C GLN A 112 23.71 24.26 -4.45
N ASP A 113 24.11 23.44 -5.42
CA ASP A 113 25.07 23.79 -6.49
C ASP A 113 26.35 24.47 -5.94
N ASN A 114 26.87 23.94 -4.83
CA ASN A 114 28.00 24.46 -4.05
C ASN A 114 27.70 25.78 -3.27
N LEU A 115 26.53 26.38 -3.38
CA LEU A 115 26.12 27.55 -2.61
C LEU A 115 25.56 27.12 -1.24
N LYS A 116 25.90 27.89 -0.20
CA LYS A 116 25.37 27.67 1.14
C LYS A 116 23.88 28.02 1.16
N VAL A 117 23.09 27.20 1.83
CA VAL A 117 21.63 27.39 2.03
C VAL A 117 21.31 27.66 3.50
N GLU A 118 20.15 28.23 3.75
CA GLU A 118 19.59 28.38 5.10
C GLU A 118 18.69 27.19 5.42
N THR A 119 18.74 26.72 6.66
CA THR A 119 17.99 25.55 7.09
C THR A 119 17.28 25.79 8.41
N TYR A 120 16.08 25.19 8.55
CA TYR A 120 15.32 25.20 9.80
C TYR A 120 14.81 23.77 10.09
N LEU A 121 15.17 23.23 11.27
CA LEU A 121 14.74 21.89 11.69
C LEU A 121 13.53 21.98 12.62
N SER A 122 12.45 21.30 12.24
CA SER A 122 11.27 21.11 13.06
C SER A 122 10.99 19.62 13.21
N ASP A 123 11.28 19.05 14.36
CA ASP A 123 11.15 17.63 14.68
C ASP A 123 11.86 16.74 13.62
N THR A 124 11.11 16.05 12.78
CA THR A 124 11.64 15.18 11.71
C THR A 124 11.76 15.88 10.36
N ILE A 125 11.39 17.16 10.25
CA ILE A 125 11.38 17.89 8.98
C ILE A 125 12.46 18.95 8.96
N LEU A 126 13.38 18.86 8.00
CA LEU A 126 14.38 19.87 7.72
C LEU A 126 13.92 20.73 6.53
N GLU A 127 13.54 21.97 6.79
CA GLU A 127 13.23 22.96 5.76
C GLU A 127 14.54 23.58 5.24
N VAL A 128 14.64 23.77 3.92
CA VAL A 128 15.77 24.35 3.23
C VAL A 128 15.30 25.48 2.34
N THR A 129 15.73 26.72 2.62
CA THR A 129 15.52 27.85 1.73
C THR A 129 16.59 27.80 0.64
N LEU A 130 16.17 27.71 -0.62
CA LEU A 130 17.07 27.58 -1.76
C LEU A 130 17.92 28.85 -1.96
N ALA A 131 19.19 28.66 -2.29
CA ALA A 131 20.09 29.76 -2.68
C ALA A 131 19.67 30.41 -4.01
N ASN A 132 19.19 29.57 -4.93
CA ASN A 132 18.53 29.97 -6.18
C ASN A 132 17.21 29.23 -6.30
N PRO A 133 16.12 29.90 -6.66
CA PRO A 133 14.87 29.23 -6.98
C PRO A 133 15.09 28.16 -8.05
N LEU A 134 14.35 27.08 -8.00
CA LEU A 134 14.40 25.99 -8.99
C LEU A 134 13.17 26.06 -9.88
N GLU A 135 13.37 26.51 -11.11
CA GLU A 135 12.29 26.70 -12.07
C GLU A 135 11.74 25.35 -12.63
N PRO A 136 10.53 25.36 -13.21
CA PRO A 136 9.97 24.19 -13.87
C PRO A 136 10.92 23.57 -14.91
N GLY A 137 11.20 22.27 -14.78
CA GLY A 137 12.09 21.51 -15.67
C GLY A 137 13.58 21.60 -15.34
N GLU A 138 13.99 22.48 -14.41
CA GLU A 138 15.38 22.60 -13.98
C GLU A 138 15.78 21.50 -12.99
N SER A 139 17.09 21.32 -12.86
CA SER A 139 17.70 20.40 -11.90
C SER A 139 18.74 21.14 -11.05
N SER A 140 18.93 20.68 -9.83
CA SER A 140 19.92 21.23 -8.90
C SER A 140 20.57 20.08 -8.11
N VAL A 141 21.85 20.25 -7.78
CA VAL A 141 22.60 19.26 -7.00
C VAL A 141 22.66 19.69 -5.54
N PHE A 142 22.16 18.85 -4.65
CA PHE A 142 22.24 19.05 -3.20
C PHE A 142 23.34 18.14 -2.63
N THR A 143 24.31 18.73 -1.94
CA THR A 143 25.37 17.99 -1.25
C THR A 143 25.31 18.23 0.25
N MET A 144 25.51 17.20 1.05
CA MET A 144 25.52 17.31 2.51
C MET A 144 26.36 16.23 3.18
N ASN A 145 26.79 16.51 4.40
CA ASN A 145 27.25 15.50 5.34
C ASN A 145 26.16 15.22 6.35
N PHE A 146 26.09 14.00 6.83
CA PHE A 146 25.18 13.63 7.89
C PHE A 146 25.82 12.68 8.91
N ASN A 147 25.27 12.64 10.10
CA ASN A 147 25.61 11.65 11.11
C ASN A 147 24.39 11.25 11.90
N GLY A 148 24.33 9.99 12.29
CA GLY A 148 23.22 9.46 13.05
C GLY A 148 23.62 8.47 14.15
N GLN A 149 22.74 8.33 15.11
CA GLN A 149 22.73 7.25 16.09
C GLN A 149 21.58 6.31 15.80
N VAL A 150 21.87 5.01 15.78
CA VAL A 150 20.84 3.98 15.57
C VAL A 150 20.12 3.75 16.90
N PRO A 151 18.80 3.99 16.97
CA PRO A 151 18.03 3.75 18.20
C PRO A 151 18.00 2.26 18.55
N VAL A 152 17.62 1.91 19.77
CA VAL A 152 17.09 0.56 20.03
C VAL A 152 15.90 0.31 19.10
N THR A 153 15.62 -0.95 18.76
CA THR A 153 14.48 -1.23 17.87
C THR A 153 13.19 -0.79 18.54
N ILE A 154 12.52 0.18 17.92
CA ILE A 154 11.26 0.76 18.39
C ILE A 154 10.16 0.49 17.35
N ARG A 155 10.42 0.85 16.10
CA ARG A 155 9.52 0.61 14.97
C ARG A 155 10.33 0.56 13.68
N ARG A 156 10.33 -0.58 12.97
CA ARG A 156 10.95 -0.82 11.65
C ARG A 156 12.48 -0.62 11.62
N ALA A 157 12.96 0.44 12.22
CA ALA A 157 14.38 0.78 12.29
C ALA A 157 14.89 0.62 13.72
N GLY A 158 16.15 0.24 13.83
CA GLY A 158 16.81 0.15 15.11
C GLY A 158 17.89 -0.92 15.16
N ARG A 159 18.42 -1.11 16.36
CA ARG A 159 19.46 -2.07 16.68
C ARG A 159 19.05 -3.02 17.80
N ASP A 160 19.77 -4.13 17.87
CA ASP A 160 19.63 -5.10 18.96
C ASP A 160 18.17 -5.53 19.16
N SER A 161 17.52 -5.96 18.07
CA SER A 161 16.11 -6.33 18.09
C SER A 161 15.85 -7.51 19.03
N PRO A 162 14.63 -7.66 19.54
CA PRO A 162 14.24 -8.84 20.34
C PRO A 162 14.49 -10.17 19.61
N MET A 163 14.49 -10.17 18.28
CA MET A 163 14.76 -11.33 17.43
C MET A 163 16.25 -11.52 17.11
N GLY A 164 17.13 -10.73 17.74
CA GLY A 164 18.58 -10.86 17.63
C GLY A 164 19.21 -10.24 16.39
N VAL A 165 18.47 -9.50 15.57
CA VAL A 165 19.05 -8.76 14.43
C VAL A 165 19.77 -7.52 14.94
N LYS A 166 21.03 -7.34 14.50
CA LYS A 166 21.87 -6.25 15.02
C LYS A 166 21.45 -4.89 14.49
N PHE A 167 21.20 -4.76 13.17
CA PHE A 167 20.78 -3.50 12.55
C PHE A 167 19.66 -3.73 11.54
N SER A 168 18.56 -2.99 11.70
CA SER A 168 17.52 -2.75 10.70
C SER A 168 17.52 -1.26 10.38
N MET A 169 17.93 -0.90 9.16
CA MET A 169 18.18 0.48 8.78
C MET A 169 17.15 0.95 7.75
N ALA A 170 15.92 1.04 8.21
CA ALA A 170 14.84 1.72 7.52
C ALA A 170 14.91 3.22 7.78
N GLN A 171 14.66 4.07 6.77
CA GLN A 171 14.54 5.53 6.94
C GLN A 171 15.77 6.22 7.59
N TRP A 172 16.96 5.74 7.28
CA TRP A 172 18.22 6.05 7.97
C TRP A 172 18.99 7.26 7.43
N TYR A 173 18.60 7.79 6.26
CA TYR A 173 19.30 8.86 5.55
C TYR A 173 18.40 10.11 5.42
N PRO A 174 18.97 11.32 5.18
CA PRO A 174 18.17 12.50 4.85
C PRO A 174 17.43 12.31 3.52
N LYS A 175 16.13 12.04 3.59
CA LYS A 175 15.27 11.74 2.44
C LYS A 175 14.52 13.00 1.99
N ILE A 176 14.66 13.41 0.72
CA ILE A 176 13.92 14.55 0.20
C ILE A 176 12.42 14.24 0.18
N SER A 177 11.61 15.23 0.57
CA SER A 177 10.14 15.09 0.55
C SER A 177 9.61 15.13 -0.88
N GLU A 178 8.54 14.38 -1.15
CA GLU A 178 7.82 14.48 -2.42
C GLU A 178 7.08 15.83 -2.50
N TYR A 179 7.10 16.43 -3.69
CA TYR A 179 6.28 17.56 -4.08
C TYR A 179 5.36 17.13 -5.21
N ASP A 180 4.08 17.06 -4.93
CA ASP A 180 3.05 16.57 -5.84
C ASP A 180 1.95 17.60 -6.07
N TYR A 181 0.78 17.17 -6.58
CA TYR A 181 -0.37 18.03 -6.85
C TYR A 181 -1.00 18.64 -5.59
N GLU A 182 -0.74 18.06 -4.42
CA GLU A 182 -1.20 18.57 -3.11
C GLU A 182 -0.13 19.47 -2.45
N GLY A 183 1.04 19.63 -3.08
CA GLY A 183 2.17 20.37 -2.56
C GLY A 183 3.22 19.48 -1.90
N TRP A 184 3.93 20.02 -0.90
CA TRP A 184 4.98 19.32 -0.18
C TRP A 184 4.42 18.33 0.84
N ASN A 185 4.88 17.08 0.77
CA ASN A 185 4.54 16.03 1.74
C ASN A 185 5.47 16.11 2.96
N THR A 186 5.17 16.99 3.89
CA THR A 186 6.02 17.31 5.06
C THR A 186 5.39 16.92 6.40
N ALA A 187 4.54 15.90 6.42
CA ALA A 187 3.98 15.41 7.68
C ALA A 187 5.10 14.84 8.58
N PRO A 188 5.21 15.28 9.86
CA PRO A 188 6.16 14.70 10.80
C PRO A 188 5.91 13.19 10.97
N TYR A 189 6.98 12.41 11.14
CA TYR A 189 6.86 10.98 11.33
C TYR A 189 6.35 10.65 12.75
N THR A 190 5.24 9.95 12.83
CA THR A 190 4.63 9.52 14.09
C THR A 190 4.32 8.02 14.11
N GLY A 191 5.09 7.21 13.37
CA GLY A 191 4.93 5.77 13.31
C GLY A 191 3.91 5.30 12.28
N ARG A 192 3.61 6.11 11.25
CA ARG A 192 2.80 5.78 10.09
C ARG A 192 3.69 5.36 8.92
N GLU A 193 3.14 5.34 7.71
CA GLU A 193 3.83 4.93 6.50
C GLU A 193 4.62 6.09 5.84
N PHE A 194 5.18 5.86 4.67
CA PHE A 194 6.15 6.74 4.04
C PHE A 194 5.71 7.10 2.61
N HIS A 195 6.18 8.24 2.14
CA HIS A 195 6.05 8.62 0.73
C HIS A 195 7.38 9.19 0.25
N GLY A 196 7.84 8.82 -0.95
CA GLY A 196 9.17 9.17 -1.42
C GLY A 196 9.26 9.45 -2.91
N VAL A 197 10.26 10.23 -3.28
CA VAL A 197 10.55 10.64 -4.65
C VAL A 197 11.22 9.52 -5.42
N TRP A 198 10.75 9.24 -6.64
CA TRP A 198 11.37 8.29 -7.56
C TRP A 198 12.76 8.76 -8.01
N GLY A 199 13.69 7.82 -8.09
CA GLY A 199 15.04 8.06 -8.60
C GLY A 199 15.93 6.83 -8.59
N ASP A 200 17.18 7.00 -8.89
CA ASP A 200 18.20 5.98 -8.83
C ASP A 200 19.04 6.15 -7.55
N PHE A 201 19.41 5.06 -6.91
CA PHE A 201 20.24 5.07 -5.71
C PHE A 201 21.55 4.32 -5.95
N ASP A 202 22.68 5.02 -5.75
CA ASP A 202 24.03 4.45 -5.64
C ASP A 202 24.48 4.57 -4.18
N VAL A 203 24.44 3.45 -3.45
CA VAL A 203 24.67 3.45 -2.00
C VAL A 203 25.87 2.60 -1.64
N THR A 204 26.85 3.22 -0.99
CA THR A 204 28.04 2.57 -0.47
C THR A 204 27.97 2.50 1.06
N ILE A 205 27.97 1.29 1.60
CA ILE A 205 27.94 1.00 3.04
C ILE A 205 29.28 0.40 3.46
N LYS A 206 29.96 1.04 4.40
CA LYS A 206 31.20 0.56 5.01
C LYS A 206 30.94 0.18 6.46
N ILE A 207 31.09 -1.10 6.79
CA ILE A 207 30.81 -1.68 8.12
C ILE A 207 31.90 -2.69 8.50
N ASP A 208 31.99 -3.07 9.78
CA ASP A 208 32.95 -4.06 10.28
C ASP A 208 32.90 -5.37 9.44
N GLU A 209 34.04 -6.02 9.22
CA GLU A 209 34.23 -7.04 8.18
C GLU A 209 33.43 -8.34 8.39
N ASP A 210 32.97 -8.61 9.58
CA ASP A 210 32.17 -9.78 9.95
C ASP A 210 30.66 -9.63 9.63
N TYR A 211 30.21 -8.39 9.35
CA TYR A 211 28.81 -8.16 9.03
C TYR A 211 28.47 -8.55 7.59
N ILE A 212 27.33 -9.22 7.43
CA ILE A 212 26.65 -9.44 6.14
C ILE A 212 25.58 -8.36 6.00
N VAL A 213 25.57 -7.68 4.84
CA VAL A 213 24.60 -6.61 4.54
C VAL A 213 23.62 -7.07 3.50
N ALA A 214 22.34 -7.00 3.83
CA ALA A 214 21.21 -7.11 2.91
C ALA A 214 20.67 -5.72 2.62
N ALA A 215 20.41 -5.36 1.35
CA ALA A 215 19.93 -4.03 1.00
C ALA A 215 19.02 -4.04 -0.22
N SER A 216 18.27 -2.94 -0.41
CA SER A 216 17.60 -2.62 -1.66
C SER A 216 18.60 -2.61 -2.82
N GLY A 217 18.14 -3.01 -4.03
CA GLY A 217 18.95 -2.93 -5.24
C GLY A 217 19.90 -4.10 -5.49
N TYR A 218 20.80 -3.90 -6.41
CA TYR A 218 21.75 -4.91 -6.90
C TYR A 218 23.11 -4.71 -6.25
N LEU A 219 23.59 -5.71 -5.53
CA LEU A 219 24.97 -5.70 -5.03
C LEU A 219 25.96 -5.66 -6.21
N GLN A 220 26.83 -4.68 -6.22
CA GLN A 220 27.88 -4.53 -7.22
C GLN A 220 29.08 -5.39 -6.87
N GLU A 221 29.67 -6.05 -7.87
CA GLU A 221 30.77 -6.99 -7.69
C GLU A 221 32.00 -6.33 -7.07
N SER A 222 32.57 -7.03 -6.13
CA SER A 222 33.86 -6.69 -5.55
C SER A 222 34.95 -7.72 -5.80
N ASP A 223 34.68 -8.88 -6.34
CA ASP A 223 35.61 -9.90 -6.87
C ASP A 223 34.81 -11.11 -7.33
N ALA A 224 34.92 -11.47 -8.59
CA ALA A 224 34.14 -12.54 -9.26
C ALA A 224 34.32 -13.94 -8.65
N SER A 225 35.19 -14.13 -7.69
CA SER A 225 35.47 -15.43 -7.06
C SER A 225 34.83 -15.65 -5.69
N ASN A 226 34.23 -14.60 -5.07
CA ASN A 226 33.60 -14.71 -3.76
C ASN A 226 32.31 -13.90 -3.70
N ILE A 227 31.22 -14.51 -4.13
CA ILE A 227 29.82 -14.01 -4.07
C ILE A 227 29.39 -13.57 -2.65
N LYS A 228 30.23 -13.78 -1.66
CA LYS A 228 29.80 -13.63 -0.26
C LYS A 228 30.00 -12.26 0.36
N LEU A 229 30.86 -11.40 -0.14
CA LEU A 229 31.26 -10.30 0.75
C LEU A 229 31.83 -9.12 -0.03
N GLY A 230 31.33 -7.93 0.19
CA GLY A 230 31.85 -6.66 -0.32
C GLY A 230 33.37 -6.49 -0.18
N LYS A 231 33.95 -5.51 -0.83
CA LYS A 231 35.41 -5.29 -0.90
C LYS A 231 36.02 -5.03 0.48
N LYS A 232 37.04 -5.81 0.89
CA LYS A 232 37.73 -5.63 2.15
C LYS A 232 38.54 -4.32 2.18
N SER A 233 38.44 -3.56 3.27
CA SER A 233 39.14 -2.31 3.53
C SER A 233 39.59 -2.23 5.00
N GLY A 234 40.80 -2.74 5.31
CA GLY A 234 41.27 -2.89 6.67
C GLY A 234 40.45 -3.91 7.44
N ASN A 235 39.89 -3.53 8.59
CA ASN A 235 38.98 -4.32 9.43
C ASN A 235 37.49 -4.11 9.06
N LYS A 236 37.20 -3.46 7.95
CA LYS A 236 35.86 -3.20 7.42
C LYS A 236 35.69 -3.78 6.03
N ARG A 237 34.42 -3.94 5.62
CA ARG A 237 34.02 -4.23 4.25
C ARG A 237 33.23 -3.07 3.67
N ILE A 238 33.33 -2.91 2.36
CA ILE A 238 32.59 -1.94 1.57
C ILE A 238 31.60 -2.71 0.71
N TRP A 239 30.33 -2.37 0.85
CA TRP A 239 29.21 -2.91 0.11
C TRP A 239 28.66 -1.78 -0.76
N ASN A 240 28.56 -1.99 -2.07
CA ASN A 240 27.96 -1.03 -2.98
C ASN A 240 26.72 -1.63 -3.63
N PHE A 241 25.63 -0.90 -3.59
CA PHE A 241 24.34 -1.30 -4.15
C PHE A 241 23.84 -0.25 -5.13
N LEU A 242 23.33 -0.69 -6.30
CA LEU A 242 22.61 0.14 -7.24
C LEU A 242 21.14 -0.24 -7.26
N ALA A 243 20.25 0.69 -6.93
CA ALA A 243 18.82 0.48 -6.96
C ALA A 243 18.18 1.48 -7.94
N PRO A 244 17.94 1.07 -9.20
CA PRO A 244 17.37 1.95 -10.21
C PRO A 244 15.84 2.02 -10.07
N LYS A 245 15.29 3.22 -10.29
CA LYS A 245 13.85 3.49 -10.30
C LYS A 245 13.15 3.00 -9.04
N VAL A 246 13.60 3.46 -7.89
CA VAL A 246 13.00 3.20 -6.58
C VAL A 246 12.71 4.53 -5.88
N HIS A 247 11.88 4.50 -4.84
CA HIS A 247 11.55 5.71 -4.08
C HIS A 247 11.98 5.64 -2.62
N ASP A 248 12.71 4.57 -2.26
CA ASP A 248 13.37 4.41 -0.96
C ASP A 248 14.52 3.41 -1.05
N PHE A 249 15.40 3.44 -0.05
CA PHE A 249 16.53 2.53 0.09
C PHE A 249 16.70 2.10 1.55
N THR A 250 16.52 0.81 1.80
CA THR A 250 16.68 0.22 3.14
C THR A 250 17.77 -0.85 3.13
N TRP A 251 18.32 -1.13 4.32
CA TRP A 251 19.28 -2.21 4.51
C TRP A 251 19.20 -2.77 5.93
N ALA A 252 19.65 -4.00 6.09
CA ALA A 252 19.85 -4.65 7.38
C ALA A 252 21.25 -5.29 7.41
N ALA A 253 21.82 -5.45 8.59
CA ALA A 253 23.13 -6.07 8.74
C ALA A 253 23.25 -6.85 10.04
N ASP A 254 23.80 -8.05 9.94
CA ASP A 254 24.07 -8.92 11.07
C ASP A 254 25.31 -9.80 10.80
N PRO A 255 26.18 -10.07 11.79
CA PRO A 255 27.33 -10.95 11.60
C PRO A 255 26.94 -12.42 11.45
N ASP A 256 25.75 -12.82 11.95
CA ASP A 256 25.29 -14.21 11.93
C ASP A 256 24.25 -14.48 10.83
N TYR A 257 24.10 -13.59 9.85
CA TYR A 257 23.20 -13.85 8.73
C TYR A 257 23.69 -15.04 7.87
N ILE A 258 22.76 -15.91 7.54
CA ILE A 258 22.85 -16.81 6.38
C ILE A 258 22.31 -16.02 5.17
N HIS A 259 22.96 -16.18 4.02
CA HIS A 259 22.47 -15.67 2.74
C HIS A 259 22.26 -16.84 1.79
N ASP A 260 21.01 -17.12 1.50
CA ASP A 260 20.60 -18.09 0.46
C ASP A 260 20.07 -17.37 -0.77
N ILE A 261 20.23 -17.98 -1.93
CA ILE A 261 19.70 -17.48 -3.20
C ILE A 261 18.84 -18.58 -3.81
N TYR A 262 17.61 -18.22 -4.19
CA TYR A 262 16.69 -19.10 -4.90
C TYR A 262 16.33 -18.48 -6.27
N ASP A 263 16.21 -19.34 -7.29
CA ASP A 263 15.82 -18.89 -8.62
C ASP A 263 14.31 -18.66 -8.70
N GLY A 264 13.90 -17.42 -8.81
CA GLY A 264 12.52 -17.02 -9.02
C GLY A 264 12.13 -16.94 -10.50
N PRO A 265 10.87 -16.61 -10.80
CA PRO A 265 10.35 -16.52 -12.15
C PRO A 265 11.02 -15.39 -12.95
N ASN A 266 10.99 -15.53 -14.29
CA ASN A 266 11.52 -14.50 -15.22
C ASN A 266 12.97 -14.11 -14.98
N GLY A 267 13.78 -15.00 -14.36
CA GLY A 267 15.19 -14.78 -14.06
C GLY A 267 15.44 -13.83 -12.87
N VAL A 268 14.45 -13.64 -12.02
CA VAL A 268 14.60 -12.90 -10.75
C VAL A 268 15.41 -13.76 -9.77
N LYS A 269 16.40 -13.16 -9.12
CA LYS A 269 17.11 -13.78 -8.00
C LYS A 269 16.42 -13.39 -6.69
N LEU A 270 15.90 -14.39 -5.99
CA LEU A 270 15.33 -14.24 -4.66
C LEU A 270 16.45 -14.44 -3.63
N ASN A 271 16.75 -13.40 -2.87
CA ASN A 271 17.78 -13.41 -1.84
C ASN A 271 17.12 -13.53 -0.47
N PHE A 272 17.57 -14.48 0.35
CA PHE A 272 17.05 -14.69 1.70
C PHE A 272 18.16 -14.46 2.71
N TYR A 273 17.96 -13.50 3.62
CA TYR A 273 18.90 -13.17 4.68
C TYR A 273 18.23 -13.41 6.04
N TYR A 274 18.76 -14.34 6.83
CA TYR A 274 18.19 -14.71 8.11
C TYR A 274 19.27 -15.20 9.08
N LYS A 275 18.97 -15.16 10.38
CA LYS A 275 19.90 -15.56 11.44
C LYS A 275 20.25 -17.04 11.35
N ASN A 276 21.49 -17.36 11.65
CA ASN A 276 21.96 -18.74 11.80
C ASN A 276 21.46 -19.31 13.16
N ASP A 277 20.14 -19.43 13.28
CA ASP A 277 19.46 -20.03 14.42
C ASP A 277 18.78 -21.34 14.00
N PRO A 278 19.17 -22.50 14.58
CA PRO A 278 18.57 -23.81 14.24
C PRO A 278 17.04 -23.85 14.35
N LYS A 279 16.42 -22.98 15.15
CA LYS A 279 14.97 -22.95 15.34
C LYS A 279 14.20 -22.41 14.12
N ILE A 280 14.84 -21.61 13.29
CA ILE A 280 14.18 -20.92 12.17
C ILE A 280 14.67 -21.38 10.78
N ILE A 281 15.87 -21.95 10.69
CA ILE A 281 16.53 -22.30 9.41
C ILE A 281 15.63 -23.14 8.51
N ASP A 282 14.97 -24.16 9.04
CA ASP A 282 14.14 -25.06 8.25
C ASP A 282 12.92 -24.33 7.65
N ASN A 283 12.27 -23.48 8.41
CA ASN A 283 11.15 -22.67 7.95
C ASN A 283 11.59 -21.65 6.88
N TRP A 284 12.75 -21.00 7.08
CA TRP A 284 13.31 -20.06 6.12
C TRP A 284 13.75 -20.73 4.81
N LYS A 285 14.22 -21.98 4.86
CA LYS A 285 14.49 -22.77 3.64
C LYS A 285 13.20 -23.22 2.95
N ALA A 286 12.20 -23.62 3.73
CA ALA A 286 10.92 -24.07 3.20
C ALA A 286 10.12 -22.94 2.51
N VAL A 287 10.24 -21.70 2.96
CA VAL A 287 9.53 -20.57 2.36
C VAL A 287 10.15 -20.10 1.03
N GLN A 288 11.41 -20.48 0.70
CA GLN A 288 12.07 -20.03 -0.52
C GLN A 288 11.35 -20.44 -1.82
N PRO A 289 11.04 -21.73 -2.06
CA PRO A 289 10.26 -22.14 -3.22
C PRO A 289 8.85 -21.55 -3.21
N ILE A 290 8.21 -21.43 -2.05
CA ILE A 290 6.88 -20.81 -1.92
C ILE A 290 6.92 -19.34 -2.34
N THR A 291 7.98 -18.60 -1.99
CA THR A 291 8.16 -17.21 -2.42
C THR A 291 8.26 -17.10 -3.95
N ALA A 292 8.89 -18.06 -4.61
CA ALA A 292 8.92 -18.10 -6.07
C ALA A 292 7.54 -18.36 -6.68
N GLU A 293 6.75 -19.27 -6.10
CA GLU A 293 5.37 -19.54 -6.52
C GLU A 293 4.46 -18.32 -6.28
N LEU A 294 4.59 -17.64 -5.15
CA LEU A 294 3.88 -16.38 -4.86
C LEU A 294 4.22 -15.31 -5.90
N MET A 295 5.50 -15.14 -6.23
CA MET A 295 5.94 -14.17 -7.24
C MET A 295 5.39 -14.49 -8.63
N GLU A 296 5.33 -15.78 -9.02
CA GLU A 296 4.71 -16.18 -10.28
C GLU A 296 3.22 -15.86 -10.29
N PHE A 297 2.51 -16.17 -9.20
CA PHE A 297 1.09 -15.82 -9.06
C PHE A 297 0.84 -14.32 -9.23
N PHE A 298 1.66 -13.46 -8.62
CA PHE A 298 1.54 -12.01 -8.78
C PHE A 298 1.89 -11.55 -10.20
N ASN A 299 2.90 -12.15 -10.84
CA ASN A 299 3.23 -11.88 -12.24
C ASN A 299 2.04 -12.15 -13.17
N GLU A 300 1.32 -13.25 -12.95
CA GLU A 300 0.16 -13.64 -13.75
C GLU A 300 -1.08 -12.80 -13.44
N THR A 301 -1.28 -12.43 -12.19
CA THR A 301 -2.50 -11.78 -11.71
C THR A 301 -2.44 -10.26 -11.86
N ILE A 302 -1.30 -9.65 -11.55
CA ILE A 302 -1.11 -8.19 -11.54
C ILE A 302 -0.31 -7.74 -12.75
N GLY A 303 0.91 -8.27 -12.91
CA GLY A 303 1.84 -7.95 -13.98
C GLY A 303 3.27 -8.30 -13.63
N VAL A 304 4.15 -8.36 -14.62
CA VAL A 304 5.53 -8.85 -14.44
C VAL A 304 6.33 -7.94 -13.49
N TYR A 305 6.92 -8.53 -12.45
CA TYR A 305 7.85 -7.83 -11.56
C TYR A 305 9.02 -7.24 -12.35
N PRO A 306 9.30 -5.93 -12.23
CA PRO A 306 10.17 -5.26 -13.21
C PRO A 306 11.67 -5.39 -12.91
N TYR A 307 12.04 -5.82 -11.70
CA TYR A 307 13.46 -5.95 -11.31
C TYR A 307 13.95 -7.39 -11.43
N LYS A 308 15.27 -7.60 -11.38
CA LYS A 308 15.92 -8.91 -11.51
C LYS A 308 16.39 -9.50 -10.16
N GLN A 309 16.06 -8.86 -9.08
CA GLN A 309 16.26 -9.37 -7.72
C GLN A 309 15.13 -8.93 -6.80
N TYR A 310 14.90 -9.71 -5.73
CA TYR A 310 14.09 -9.35 -4.58
C TYR A 310 14.70 -9.99 -3.33
N SER A 311 14.73 -9.26 -2.22
CA SER A 311 15.32 -9.75 -0.97
C SER A 311 14.26 -9.90 0.11
N VAL A 312 14.17 -11.09 0.72
CA VAL A 312 13.41 -11.35 1.96
C VAL A 312 14.40 -11.40 3.10
N VAL A 313 14.33 -10.43 4.00
CA VAL A 313 15.36 -10.19 5.02
C VAL A 313 14.74 -10.26 6.41
N GLN A 314 15.33 -11.07 7.28
CA GLN A 314 14.98 -11.00 8.69
C GLN A 314 15.30 -9.64 9.25
N GLY A 315 14.26 -8.87 9.60
CA GLY A 315 14.38 -7.53 10.16
C GLY A 315 14.23 -7.50 11.67
N GLY A 316 14.26 -6.30 12.20
CA GLY A 316 14.18 -6.06 13.64
C GLY A 316 12.77 -5.93 14.21
N ASP A 317 11.76 -5.75 13.38
CA ASP A 317 10.35 -5.55 13.72
C ASP A 317 9.48 -6.41 12.80
N GLY A 318 8.16 -6.36 12.87
CA GLY A 318 7.20 -7.15 12.07
C GLY A 318 7.48 -7.21 10.56
N GLY A 319 6.44 -7.35 9.75
CA GLY A 319 6.55 -7.17 8.29
C GLY A 319 6.76 -5.71 7.93
N MET A 320 7.53 -5.44 6.86
CA MET A 320 7.69 -4.11 6.28
C MET A 320 8.23 -4.17 4.86
N GLU A 321 7.52 -3.55 3.98
CA GLU A 321 7.80 -3.39 2.56
C GLU A 321 8.85 -2.31 2.30
N TYR A 322 9.71 -2.57 1.33
CA TYR A 322 10.64 -1.61 0.72
C TYR A 322 10.87 -1.94 -0.75
N SER A 323 11.33 -0.98 -1.51
CA SER A 323 11.69 -1.20 -2.91
C SER A 323 12.75 -2.30 -3.03
N MET A 324 12.42 -3.38 -3.77
CA MET A 324 13.26 -4.54 -4.05
C MET A 324 13.66 -5.38 -2.81
N LEU A 325 13.06 -5.12 -1.64
CA LEU A 325 13.38 -5.79 -0.40
C LEU A 325 12.19 -5.74 0.55
N THR A 326 11.99 -6.79 1.35
CA THR A 326 11.12 -6.74 2.51
C THR A 326 11.85 -7.16 3.78
N LEU A 327 11.48 -6.54 4.89
CA LEU A 327 11.89 -6.96 6.23
C LEU A 327 10.78 -7.84 6.82
N VAL A 328 11.13 -9.01 7.33
CA VAL A 328 10.20 -9.97 7.93
C VAL A 328 10.70 -10.38 9.32
N ASN A 329 9.81 -10.47 10.28
CA ASN A 329 10.16 -11.01 11.59
C ASN A 329 10.41 -12.53 11.51
N SER A 330 11.43 -13.02 12.19
CA SER A 330 11.87 -14.41 12.13
C SER A 330 11.16 -15.38 13.06
N GLY A 331 10.40 -14.88 14.02
CA GLY A 331 9.79 -15.72 15.07
C GLY A 331 8.60 -16.55 14.60
N TYR A 332 8.31 -16.56 13.31
CA TYR A 332 7.16 -17.24 12.74
C TYR A 332 7.42 -18.72 12.47
N GLU A 333 6.43 -19.55 12.78
CA GLU A 333 6.31 -20.89 12.21
C GLU A 333 6.03 -20.81 10.70
N PHE A 334 6.10 -21.95 9.99
CA PHE A 334 6.05 -21.98 8.53
C PHE A 334 4.83 -21.25 7.93
N VAL A 335 3.61 -21.56 8.37
CA VAL A 335 2.40 -20.95 7.78
C VAL A 335 2.35 -19.44 8.03
N PRO A 336 2.52 -18.92 9.26
CA PRO A 336 2.65 -17.48 9.49
C PRO A 336 3.80 -16.82 8.72
N LEU A 337 4.92 -17.51 8.49
CA LEU A 337 6.02 -16.99 7.67
C LEU A 337 5.59 -16.87 6.20
N VAL A 338 4.86 -17.84 5.66
CA VAL A 338 4.27 -17.75 4.31
C VAL A 338 3.28 -16.59 4.23
N SER A 339 2.37 -16.45 5.22
CA SER A 339 1.37 -15.37 5.26
C SER A 339 2.02 -13.98 5.21
N VAL A 340 2.98 -13.72 6.11
CA VAL A 340 3.66 -12.42 6.13
C VAL A 340 4.49 -12.21 4.86
N THR A 341 5.17 -13.25 4.35
CA THR A 341 5.95 -13.14 3.12
C THR A 341 5.05 -12.86 1.92
N SER A 342 3.85 -13.45 1.86
CA SER A 342 2.88 -13.20 0.79
C SER A 342 2.37 -11.76 0.80
N HIS A 343 2.04 -11.24 1.99
CA HIS A 343 1.62 -9.86 2.18
C HIS A 343 2.72 -8.87 1.77
N GLU A 344 3.91 -9.04 2.32
CA GLU A 344 5.05 -8.15 2.04
C GLU A 344 5.53 -8.25 0.59
N LEU A 345 5.43 -9.42 -0.05
CA LEU A 345 5.74 -9.58 -1.46
C LEU A 345 4.71 -8.89 -2.36
N ALA A 346 3.42 -8.85 -1.97
CA ALA A 346 2.40 -8.12 -2.72
C ALA A 346 2.69 -6.62 -2.77
N HIS A 347 3.27 -6.06 -1.72
CA HIS A 347 3.77 -4.68 -1.70
C HIS A 347 4.87 -4.41 -2.73
N ALA A 348 5.57 -5.42 -3.25
CA ALA A 348 6.51 -5.21 -4.36
C ALA A 348 5.83 -4.68 -5.64
N TRP A 349 4.51 -4.85 -5.77
CA TRP A 349 3.65 -4.23 -6.79
C TRP A 349 2.92 -3.01 -6.26
N PHE A 350 2.21 -3.18 -5.13
CA PHE A 350 1.43 -2.11 -4.48
C PHE A 350 2.32 -1.43 -3.43
N GLN A 351 2.87 -0.31 -3.68
CA GLN A 351 3.89 0.48 -3.02
C GLN A 351 5.23 0.44 -3.79
N GLY A 352 5.88 -0.72 -3.97
CA GLY A 352 7.22 -0.81 -4.58
C GLY A 352 7.28 -0.38 -6.05
N VAL A 353 6.18 -0.53 -6.80
CA VAL A 353 6.05 -0.15 -8.22
C VAL A 353 4.90 0.82 -8.46
N LEU A 354 3.79 0.68 -7.73
CA LEU A 354 2.64 1.59 -7.72
C LEU A 354 2.72 2.41 -6.42
N ALA A 355 3.61 3.42 -6.38
CA ALA A 355 4.00 4.13 -5.17
C ALA A 355 2.94 5.16 -4.71
N THR A 356 1.81 4.68 -4.26
CA THR A 356 0.72 5.50 -3.72
C THR A 356 1.20 6.32 -2.52
N ASN A 357 0.64 7.51 -2.31
CA ASN A 357 0.89 8.30 -1.11
C ASN A 357 0.21 7.64 0.10
N GLU A 358 0.98 6.89 0.88
CA GLU A 358 0.50 6.12 2.03
C GLU A 358 0.08 7.02 3.21
N MET A 359 0.52 8.26 3.25
CA MET A 359 0.03 9.22 4.28
C MET A 359 -1.42 9.62 4.07
N ASN A 360 -1.91 9.58 2.81
CA ASN A 360 -3.26 10.00 2.45
C ASN A 360 -4.15 8.84 1.98
N HIS A 361 -3.54 7.75 1.49
CA HIS A 361 -4.23 6.65 0.83
C HIS A 361 -3.60 5.29 1.14
N GLU A 362 -3.19 5.04 2.39
CA GLU A 362 -2.54 3.78 2.80
C GLU A 362 -3.38 2.53 2.51
N TRP A 363 -4.70 2.68 2.41
CA TRP A 363 -5.61 1.60 2.05
C TRP A 363 -5.42 1.07 0.61
N MET A 364 -4.86 1.89 -0.31
CA MET A 364 -4.56 1.46 -1.68
C MET A 364 -3.35 0.52 -1.71
N ASP A 365 -2.49 0.64 -0.75
CA ASP A 365 -1.32 -0.18 -0.54
C ASP A 365 -1.64 -1.36 0.37
N GLU A 366 -1.88 -1.12 1.65
CA GLU A 366 -2.15 -2.15 2.65
C GLU A 366 -3.41 -2.98 2.36
N GLY A 367 -4.46 -2.34 1.84
CA GLY A 367 -5.68 -3.03 1.42
C GLY A 367 -5.45 -3.95 0.22
N ALA A 368 -4.64 -3.50 -0.75
CA ALA A 368 -4.29 -4.32 -1.91
C ALA A 368 -3.34 -5.45 -1.52
N ALA A 369 -2.31 -5.17 -0.73
CA ALA A 369 -1.41 -6.21 -0.24
C ALA A 369 -2.15 -7.26 0.61
N SER A 370 -3.09 -6.85 1.45
CA SER A 370 -3.95 -7.78 2.19
C SER A 370 -4.82 -8.63 1.25
N PHE A 371 -5.46 -8.03 0.24
CA PHE A 371 -6.34 -8.76 -0.69
C PHE A 371 -5.56 -9.74 -1.57
N PHE A 372 -4.50 -9.27 -2.22
CA PHE A 372 -3.72 -10.09 -3.14
C PHE A 372 -2.79 -11.06 -2.41
N GLY A 373 -2.24 -10.66 -1.26
CA GLY A 373 -1.46 -11.52 -0.39
C GLY A 373 -2.26 -12.72 0.11
N ASP A 374 -3.45 -12.49 0.67
CA ASP A 374 -4.35 -13.58 1.11
C ASP A 374 -4.81 -14.46 -0.06
N LEU A 375 -5.03 -13.87 -1.24
CA LEU A 375 -5.41 -14.63 -2.44
C LEU A 375 -4.26 -15.53 -2.91
N ALA A 376 -3.03 -15.01 -2.94
CA ALA A 376 -1.83 -15.76 -3.31
C ALA A 376 -1.47 -16.83 -2.27
N GLU A 377 -1.54 -16.50 -0.98
CA GLU A 377 -1.37 -17.47 0.12
C GLU A 377 -2.35 -18.62 -0.01
N SER A 378 -3.64 -18.31 -0.26
CA SER A 378 -4.66 -19.34 -0.43
C SER A 378 -4.36 -20.25 -1.62
N PHE A 379 -3.82 -19.70 -2.69
CA PHE A 379 -3.41 -20.46 -3.88
C PHE A 379 -2.26 -21.43 -3.56
N VAL A 380 -1.17 -20.96 -2.97
CA VAL A 380 0.03 -21.78 -2.72
C VAL A 380 -0.15 -22.78 -1.59
N LEU A 381 -0.99 -22.49 -0.59
CA LEU A 381 -1.30 -23.40 0.52
C LEU A 381 -2.53 -24.28 0.27
N GLY A 382 -3.25 -24.11 -0.86
CA GLY A 382 -4.48 -24.86 -1.16
C GLY A 382 -5.61 -24.58 -0.17
N SER A 383 -5.69 -23.37 0.41
CA SER A 383 -6.70 -22.97 1.38
C SER A 383 -7.87 -22.20 0.74
N ASP A 384 -8.97 -22.03 1.48
CA ASP A 384 -10.17 -21.33 0.99
C ASP A 384 -10.06 -19.81 1.18
N PHE A 385 -9.90 -19.05 0.09
CA PHE A 385 -9.85 -17.57 0.10
C PHE A 385 -11.11 -16.92 0.69
N ASN A 386 -12.27 -17.60 0.64
CA ASN A 386 -13.49 -17.08 1.30
C ASN A 386 -13.32 -16.94 2.82
N ARG A 387 -12.36 -17.65 3.43
CA ARG A 387 -12.04 -17.47 4.86
C ARG A 387 -11.46 -16.07 5.11
N SER A 388 -10.55 -15.61 4.26
CA SER A 388 -9.98 -14.26 4.33
C SER A 388 -11.04 -13.19 4.09
N ILE A 389 -11.92 -13.40 3.11
CA ILE A 389 -13.08 -12.50 2.86
C ILE A 389 -13.91 -12.37 4.13
N ARG A 390 -14.36 -13.47 4.72
CA ARG A 390 -15.18 -13.45 5.96
C ARG A 390 -14.48 -12.76 7.12
N SER A 391 -13.17 -13.01 7.29
CA SER A 391 -12.37 -12.39 8.36
C SER A 391 -12.26 -10.88 8.19
N SER A 392 -11.95 -10.41 6.99
CA SER A 392 -11.80 -8.99 6.68
C SER A 392 -13.14 -8.25 6.78
N TYR A 393 -14.23 -8.87 6.32
CA TYR A 393 -15.59 -8.33 6.48
C TYR A 393 -15.97 -8.20 7.95
N ALA A 394 -15.74 -9.22 8.77
CA ALA A 394 -16.04 -9.18 10.19
C ALA A 394 -15.30 -8.04 10.92
N ARG A 395 -14.03 -7.80 10.59
CA ARG A 395 -13.25 -6.70 11.15
C ARG A 395 -13.77 -5.34 10.69
N TYR A 396 -14.09 -5.18 9.40
CA TYR A 396 -14.69 -3.96 8.85
C TYR A 396 -16.05 -3.69 9.50
N ILE A 397 -16.95 -4.66 9.57
CA ILE A 397 -18.27 -4.51 10.18
C ILE A 397 -18.16 -4.13 11.66
N SER A 398 -17.20 -4.73 12.38
CA SER A 398 -16.89 -4.34 13.77
C SER A 398 -16.47 -2.86 13.86
N LEU A 399 -15.61 -2.39 12.95
CA LEU A 399 -15.23 -0.97 12.88
C LEU A 399 -16.43 -0.08 12.56
N ALA A 400 -17.18 -0.42 11.50
CA ALA A 400 -18.36 0.33 11.06
C ALA A 400 -19.40 0.49 12.17
N ASN A 401 -19.58 -0.52 13.02
CA ASN A 401 -20.53 -0.51 14.13
C ASN A 401 -19.96 0.06 15.45
N SER A 402 -18.64 0.36 15.51
CA SER A 402 -17.99 0.87 16.72
C SER A 402 -18.22 2.36 17.01
N GLY A 403 -18.66 3.14 16.01
CA GLY A 403 -18.68 4.61 16.08
C GLY A 403 -17.30 5.29 16.03
N GLN A 404 -16.23 4.52 15.77
CA GLN A 404 -14.84 5.02 15.67
C GLN A 404 -14.36 5.13 14.23
N GLU A 405 -15.15 4.68 13.26
CA GLU A 405 -14.82 4.73 11.85
C GLU A 405 -14.60 6.18 11.38
N MET A 406 -13.59 6.37 10.54
CA MET A 406 -13.32 7.63 9.85
C MET A 406 -13.31 7.38 8.32
N PRO A 407 -13.50 8.43 7.49
CA PRO A 407 -13.36 8.30 6.04
C PRO A 407 -12.03 7.64 5.67
N GLN A 408 -12.05 6.75 4.69
CA GLN A 408 -10.89 5.90 4.35
C GLN A 408 -9.70 6.72 3.82
N SER A 409 -9.94 7.85 3.16
CA SER A 409 -8.90 8.82 2.74
C SER A 409 -8.62 9.90 3.79
N THR A 410 -8.76 9.56 5.07
CA THR A 410 -8.27 10.41 6.17
C THR A 410 -6.75 10.29 6.24
N ASN A 411 -6.03 11.42 6.27
CA ASN A 411 -4.57 11.39 6.46
C ASN A 411 -4.18 10.55 7.68
N ALA A 412 -3.20 9.66 7.53
CA ALA A 412 -2.79 8.67 8.53
C ALA A 412 -2.51 9.26 9.91
N ASN A 413 -1.95 10.47 9.98
CA ASN A 413 -1.70 11.19 11.22
C ASN A 413 -2.96 11.77 11.89
N ARG A 414 -4.09 11.78 11.20
CA ARG A 414 -5.36 12.39 11.69
C ARG A 414 -6.32 11.38 12.31
N TYR A 415 -6.04 10.09 12.20
CA TYR A 415 -6.87 9.09 12.89
C TYR A 415 -6.80 9.27 14.40
N LYS A 416 -7.98 9.33 15.02
CA LYS A 416 -8.11 9.47 16.46
C LYS A 416 -7.69 8.21 17.20
N TYR A 417 -8.08 7.03 16.64
CA TYR A 417 -7.82 5.72 17.23
C TYR A 417 -6.91 4.89 16.31
N ASN A 418 -5.89 4.24 16.87
CA ASN A 418 -4.99 3.37 16.11
C ASN A 418 -5.73 2.16 15.53
N ARG A 419 -6.67 1.56 16.30
CA ARG A 419 -7.52 0.48 15.79
C ARG A 419 -8.33 0.90 14.57
N ALA A 420 -8.86 2.12 14.56
CA ALA A 420 -9.60 2.64 13.40
C ALA A 420 -8.68 2.81 12.19
N TYR A 421 -7.47 3.32 12.39
CA TYR A 421 -6.44 3.40 11.35
C TYR A 421 -6.13 2.02 10.76
N GLU A 422 -5.72 1.06 11.59
CA GLU A 422 -5.36 -0.30 11.16
C GLU A 422 -6.51 -1.00 10.43
N SER A 423 -7.72 -0.98 11.02
CA SER A 423 -8.88 -1.61 10.39
C SER A 423 -9.27 -0.94 9.07
N THR A 424 -9.02 0.37 8.93
CA THR A 424 -9.31 1.11 7.69
C THR A 424 -8.28 0.81 6.61
N ALA A 425 -7.00 0.82 6.91
CA ALA A 425 -5.94 0.54 5.95
C ALA A 425 -6.05 -0.90 5.43
N TYR A 426 -6.03 -1.87 6.31
CA TYR A 426 -5.99 -3.30 5.97
C TYR A 426 -7.38 -3.85 5.60
N SER A 427 -8.30 -3.94 6.58
CA SER A 427 -9.56 -4.66 6.40
C SER A 427 -10.56 -3.93 5.52
N LYS A 428 -10.78 -2.63 5.73
CA LYS A 428 -11.67 -1.84 4.87
C LYS A 428 -11.10 -1.68 3.46
N GLY A 429 -9.75 -1.57 3.30
CA GLY A 429 -9.08 -1.58 2.01
C GLY A 429 -9.25 -2.91 1.28
N PHE A 430 -9.11 -4.05 1.96
CA PHE A 430 -9.45 -5.37 1.42
C PHE A 430 -10.91 -5.43 0.97
N VAL A 431 -11.86 -5.00 1.83
CA VAL A 431 -13.30 -5.01 1.52
C VAL A 431 -13.60 -4.12 0.33
N PHE A 432 -12.95 -2.96 0.18
CA PHE A 432 -13.06 -2.11 -1.00
C PHE A 432 -12.76 -2.90 -2.28
N LEU A 433 -11.66 -3.61 -2.37
CA LEU A 433 -11.33 -4.40 -3.57
C LEU A 433 -12.31 -5.56 -3.79
N SER A 434 -12.73 -6.22 -2.71
CA SER A 434 -13.72 -7.30 -2.78
C SER A 434 -15.08 -6.79 -3.27
N GLN A 435 -15.54 -5.63 -2.80
CA GLN A 435 -16.77 -5.01 -3.28
C GLN A 435 -16.66 -4.52 -4.72
N LEU A 436 -15.51 -3.94 -5.11
CA LEU A 436 -15.26 -3.57 -6.51
C LEU A 436 -15.37 -4.80 -7.42
N ARG A 437 -14.74 -5.93 -7.03
CA ARG A 437 -14.84 -7.20 -7.75
C ARG A 437 -16.29 -7.70 -7.85
N TYR A 438 -17.09 -7.55 -6.79
CA TYR A 438 -18.52 -7.89 -6.80
C TYR A 438 -19.32 -7.01 -7.78
N ILE A 439 -19.08 -5.69 -7.79
CA ILE A 439 -19.82 -4.72 -8.61
C ILE A 439 -19.53 -4.92 -10.09
N ILE A 440 -18.25 -5.04 -10.50
CA ILE A 440 -17.86 -5.07 -11.91
C ILE A 440 -17.69 -6.49 -12.47
N GLY A 441 -17.69 -7.51 -11.60
CA GLY A 441 -17.49 -8.91 -11.96
C GLY A 441 -16.01 -9.29 -12.12
N LEU A 442 -15.72 -10.58 -11.98
CA LEU A 442 -14.36 -11.12 -11.93
C LEU A 442 -13.52 -10.80 -13.18
N GLU A 443 -14.09 -10.95 -14.38
CA GLU A 443 -13.38 -10.71 -15.64
C GLU A 443 -12.93 -9.26 -15.76
N ALA A 444 -13.85 -8.31 -15.50
CA ALA A 444 -13.55 -6.88 -15.55
C ALA A 444 -12.60 -6.47 -14.41
N PHE A 445 -12.71 -7.07 -13.23
CA PHE A 445 -11.79 -6.83 -12.12
C PHE A 445 -10.35 -7.25 -12.48
N ASN A 446 -10.14 -8.48 -12.98
CA ASN A 446 -8.82 -8.95 -13.38
C ASN A 446 -8.20 -8.07 -14.48
N LYS A 447 -9.02 -7.64 -15.45
CA LYS A 447 -8.60 -6.69 -16.48
C LYS A 447 -8.23 -5.33 -15.90
N THR A 448 -8.99 -4.85 -14.90
CA THR A 448 -8.72 -3.60 -14.19
C THR A 448 -7.35 -3.63 -13.54
N ILE A 449 -7.04 -4.67 -12.76
CA ILE A 449 -5.76 -4.77 -12.05
C ILE A 449 -4.57 -4.78 -13.02
N LYS A 450 -4.64 -5.59 -14.09
CA LYS A 450 -3.57 -5.62 -15.10
C LYS A 450 -3.39 -4.28 -15.82
N ASN A 451 -4.49 -3.62 -16.18
CA ASN A 451 -4.44 -2.32 -16.85
C ASN A 451 -3.93 -1.24 -15.90
N TYR A 452 -4.35 -1.25 -14.63
CA TYR A 452 -3.89 -0.32 -13.62
C TYR A 452 -2.38 -0.41 -13.42
N TYR A 453 -1.85 -1.62 -13.21
CA TYR A 453 -0.41 -1.85 -13.14
C TYR A 453 0.33 -1.36 -14.39
N ASN A 454 -0.12 -1.76 -15.59
CA ASN A 454 0.57 -1.40 -16.82
C ASN A 454 0.58 0.10 -17.11
N THR A 455 -0.47 0.81 -16.69
CA THR A 455 -0.62 2.25 -16.91
C THR A 455 0.18 3.07 -15.90
N TYR A 456 0.19 2.65 -14.63
CA TYR A 456 0.69 3.47 -13.53
C TYR A 456 1.97 2.95 -12.85
N LYS A 457 2.57 1.86 -13.34
CA LYS A 457 3.87 1.40 -12.81
C LYS A 457 4.92 2.51 -12.87
N PHE A 458 5.68 2.66 -11.78
CA PHE A 458 6.70 3.71 -11.57
C PHE A 458 6.12 5.13 -11.48
N THR A 459 4.90 5.25 -10.98
CA THR A 459 4.26 6.54 -10.70
C THR A 459 3.67 6.56 -9.29
N HIS A 460 3.03 7.68 -8.93
CA HIS A 460 2.26 7.87 -7.70
C HIS A 460 0.76 7.91 -8.03
N PRO A 461 0.10 6.75 -8.22
CA PRO A 461 -1.30 6.73 -8.59
C PRO A 461 -2.22 7.15 -7.45
N LEU A 462 -3.33 7.78 -7.81
CA LEU A 462 -4.39 8.23 -6.91
C LEU A 462 -5.60 7.28 -6.94
N PRO A 463 -6.50 7.32 -5.94
CA PRO A 463 -7.74 6.55 -5.96
C PRO A 463 -8.57 6.70 -7.23
N ASP A 464 -8.58 7.90 -7.80
CA ASP A 464 -9.29 8.23 -9.03
C ASP A 464 -8.72 7.52 -10.27
N ASP A 465 -7.42 7.23 -10.26
CA ASP A 465 -6.76 6.49 -11.34
C ASP A 465 -7.22 5.04 -11.37
N LEU A 466 -7.31 4.38 -10.21
CA LEU A 466 -7.87 3.04 -10.10
C LEU A 466 -9.34 3.01 -10.56
N ARG A 467 -10.14 3.99 -10.11
CA ARG A 467 -11.54 4.13 -10.53
C ARG A 467 -11.68 4.25 -12.05
N ARG A 468 -10.90 5.12 -12.68
CA ARG A 468 -10.95 5.34 -14.15
C ARG A 468 -10.62 4.07 -14.92
N ILE A 469 -9.61 3.33 -14.49
CA ILE A 469 -9.27 2.04 -15.11
C ILE A 469 -10.38 1.01 -14.92
N ALA A 470 -11.01 0.98 -13.74
CA ALA A 470 -12.13 0.08 -13.46
C ALA A 470 -13.36 0.42 -14.33
N GLU A 471 -13.68 1.70 -14.50
CA GLU A 471 -14.74 2.16 -15.40
C GLU A 471 -14.47 1.80 -16.87
N GLN A 472 -13.24 2.01 -17.35
CA GLN A 472 -12.83 1.63 -18.71
C GLN A 472 -12.87 0.12 -18.94
N SER A 473 -12.57 -0.67 -17.92
CA SER A 473 -12.53 -2.13 -18.02
C SER A 473 -13.91 -2.77 -17.96
N SER A 474 -14.85 -2.17 -17.21
CA SER A 474 -16.18 -2.70 -16.94
C SER A 474 -17.31 -2.04 -17.76
N GLY A 475 -17.14 -0.78 -18.16
CA GLY A 475 -18.22 0.05 -18.72
C GLY A 475 -19.21 0.55 -17.65
N ILE A 476 -18.88 0.44 -16.36
CA ILE A 476 -19.72 0.82 -15.22
C ILE A 476 -19.15 2.11 -14.61
N LEU A 477 -19.97 3.12 -14.34
CA LEU A 477 -19.55 4.33 -13.63
C LEU A 477 -19.43 4.03 -12.13
N LEU A 478 -18.29 4.45 -11.53
CA LEU A 478 -17.90 4.09 -10.17
C LEU A 478 -17.62 5.29 -9.26
N ASN A 479 -17.90 6.53 -9.73
CA ASN A 479 -17.64 7.71 -8.91
C ASN A 479 -18.42 7.69 -7.58
N TRP A 480 -19.69 7.23 -7.59
CA TRP A 480 -20.51 7.02 -6.40
C TRP A 480 -19.84 6.05 -5.41
N TYR A 481 -19.27 4.96 -5.92
CA TYR A 481 -18.59 3.94 -5.15
C TYR A 481 -17.33 4.48 -4.46
N LEU A 482 -16.45 5.12 -5.24
CA LEU A 482 -15.24 5.73 -4.68
C LEU A 482 -15.56 6.77 -3.61
N THR A 483 -16.55 7.64 -3.86
CA THR A 483 -16.96 8.67 -2.89
C THR A 483 -17.47 8.06 -1.59
N ASP A 484 -18.39 7.10 -1.66
CA ASP A 484 -18.97 6.50 -0.46
C ASP A 484 -17.93 5.76 0.38
N TRP A 485 -17.04 4.98 -0.25
CA TRP A 485 -16.00 4.23 0.48
C TRP A 485 -14.91 5.12 1.06
N THR A 486 -14.45 6.13 0.31
CA THR A 486 -13.21 6.85 0.68
C THR A 486 -13.45 8.15 1.43
N GLN A 487 -14.60 8.81 1.19
CA GLN A 487 -14.87 10.14 1.73
C GLN A 487 -15.96 10.17 2.80
N THR A 488 -16.61 9.02 3.04
CA THR A 488 -17.70 8.93 4.03
C THR A 488 -17.50 7.73 4.96
N THR A 489 -18.36 7.65 5.98
CA THR A 489 -18.55 6.45 6.83
C THR A 489 -19.93 5.83 6.59
N ASN A 490 -20.48 5.99 5.39
CA ASN A 490 -21.72 5.35 5.00
C ASN A 490 -21.57 3.83 5.01
N LYS A 491 -22.66 3.15 5.37
CA LYS A 491 -22.70 1.68 5.51
C LYS A 491 -23.59 1.07 4.48
N ILE A 492 -23.28 -0.15 4.08
CA ILE A 492 -24.18 -1.03 3.37
C ILE A 492 -25.08 -1.70 4.40
N ASN A 493 -26.38 -1.59 4.25
CA ASN A 493 -27.37 -2.37 4.98
C ASN A 493 -28.65 -2.38 4.16
N TYR A 494 -29.08 -3.56 3.73
CA TYR A 494 -30.32 -3.83 3.01
C TYR A 494 -31.14 -4.85 3.78
N ALA A 495 -32.44 -4.83 3.57
CA ALA A 495 -33.37 -5.77 4.23
C ALA A 495 -34.48 -6.22 3.30
N ILE A 496 -34.97 -7.42 3.52
CA ILE A 496 -36.25 -7.87 3.01
C ILE A 496 -37.33 -7.32 3.95
N ASN A 497 -38.01 -6.25 3.52
CA ASN A 497 -38.97 -5.53 4.38
C ASN A 497 -40.33 -6.24 4.43
N GLN A 498 -40.83 -6.75 3.28
CA GLN A 498 -42.16 -7.38 3.18
C GLN A 498 -42.22 -8.31 1.97
N VAL A 499 -42.99 -9.38 2.06
CA VAL A 499 -43.30 -10.29 0.95
C VAL A 499 -44.83 -10.49 0.90
N GLU A 500 -45.42 -10.24 -0.25
CA GLU A 500 -46.88 -10.31 -0.45
C GLU A 500 -47.21 -11.07 -1.73
N GLU A 501 -48.35 -11.72 -1.76
CA GLU A 501 -48.92 -12.30 -2.98
C GLU A 501 -49.81 -11.28 -3.70
N ASN A 502 -49.65 -11.16 -4.99
CA ASN A 502 -50.53 -10.36 -5.85
C ASN A 502 -50.93 -11.20 -7.08
N GLU A 503 -52.12 -11.73 -7.08
CA GLU A 503 -52.66 -12.67 -8.08
C GLU A 503 -51.77 -13.93 -8.21
N ASN A 504 -50.99 -14.05 -9.32
CA ASN A 504 -50.11 -15.16 -9.58
C ASN A 504 -48.62 -14.78 -9.43
N LYS A 505 -48.33 -13.65 -8.78
CA LYS A 505 -47.00 -13.11 -8.56
C LYS A 505 -46.72 -12.92 -7.10
N SER A 506 -45.46 -12.93 -6.74
CA SER A 506 -45.00 -12.49 -5.41
C SER A 506 -44.32 -11.13 -5.54
N LEU A 507 -44.63 -10.21 -4.64
CA LEU A 507 -44.06 -8.89 -4.52
C LEU A 507 -43.11 -8.88 -3.32
N ILE A 508 -41.81 -8.69 -3.58
CA ILE A 508 -40.79 -8.63 -2.54
C ILE A 508 -40.38 -7.17 -2.39
N THR A 509 -40.70 -6.56 -1.27
CA THR A 509 -40.28 -5.20 -0.94
C THR A 509 -38.94 -5.25 -0.26
N LEU A 510 -37.91 -4.75 -0.93
CA LEU A 510 -36.56 -4.55 -0.42
C LEU A 510 -36.41 -3.13 0.13
N GLU A 511 -35.64 -2.97 1.20
CA GLU A 511 -35.38 -1.67 1.81
C GLU A 511 -33.88 -1.44 1.96
N ARG A 512 -33.39 -0.27 1.54
CA ARG A 512 -32.05 0.21 1.84
C ARG A 512 -32.06 0.97 3.15
N ILE A 513 -31.52 0.37 4.21
CA ILE A 513 -31.38 0.95 5.54
C ILE A 513 -30.11 1.81 5.61
N GLY A 514 -29.00 1.28 5.10
CA GLY A 514 -27.72 2.00 5.02
C GLY A 514 -27.74 3.11 3.97
N LEU A 515 -26.80 4.05 4.08
CA LEU A 515 -26.68 5.17 3.14
C LEU A 515 -25.89 4.83 1.89
N MET A 516 -24.99 3.83 1.95
CA MET A 516 -24.21 3.39 0.81
C MET A 516 -25.05 2.52 -0.12
N PRO A 517 -25.30 2.95 -1.38
CA PRO A 517 -26.03 2.14 -2.35
C PRO A 517 -25.15 1.03 -2.92
N MET A 518 -25.75 -0.13 -3.18
CA MET A 518 -25.09 -1.28 -3.84
C MET A 518 -26.06 -1.96 -4.81
N PRO A 519 -25.57 -2.53 -5.93
CA PRO A 519 -26.38 -3.45 -6.72
C PRO A 519 -26.62 -4.74 -5.91
N LEU A 520 -27.78 -5.36 -6.08
CA LEU A 520 -28.15 -6.57 -5.36
C LEU A 520 -28.29 -7.78 -6.30
N GLU A 521 -27.94 -8.94 -5.79
CA GLU A 521 -28.30 -10.24 -6.33
C GLU A 521 -29.29 -10.89 -5.36
N VAL A 522 -30.52 -11.05 -5.81
CA VAL A 522 -31.56 -11.68 -5.00
C VAL A 522 -31.75 -13.10 -5.47
N LEU A 523 -31.50 -14.06 -4.60
CA LEU A 523 -31.76 -15.48 -4.85
C LEU A 523 -33.14 -15.85 -4.34
N VAL A 524 -33.99 -16.33 -5.23
CA VAL A 524 -35.28 -16.94 -4.90
C VAL A 524 -35.14 -18.44 -5.05
N SER A 525 -35.28 -19.19 -3.94
CA SER A 525 -35.28 -20.66 -3.94
C SER A 525 -36.71 -21.17 -3.82
N TYR A 526 -37.08 -22.13 -4.66
CA TYR A 526 -38.43 -22.70 -4.68
C TYR A 526 -38.50 -24.03 -3.95
N LYS A 527 -39.73 -24.43 -3.55
CA LYS A 527 -39.99 -25.70 -2.85
C LYS A 527 -39.72 -26.94 -3.72
N ASP A 528 -39.76 -26.80 -5.03
CA ASP A 528 -39.40 -27.87 -5.99
C ASP A 528 -37.89 -28.03 -6.20
N GLY A 529 -37.06 -27.19 -5.54
CA GLY A 529 -35.59 -27.22 -5.65
C GLY A 529 -35.01 -26.36 -6.75
N THR A 530 -35.85 -25.63 -7.51
CA THR A 530 -35.36 -24.67 -8.50
C THR A 530 -34.90 -23.37 -7.84
N GLU A 531 -34.00 -22.63 -8.52
CA GLU A 531 -33.43 -21.38 -8.03
C GLU A 531 -33.37 -20.35 -9.16
N GLU A 532 -33.71 -19.10 -8.84
CA GLU A 532 -33.61 -17.95 -9.75
C GLU A 532 -32.86 -16.80 -9.10
N TYR A 533 -31.94 -16.19 -9.85
CA TYR A 533 -31.22 -14.99 -9.45
C TYR A 533 -31.83 -13.77 -10.15
N TYR A 534 -32.17 -12.77 -9.37
CA TYR A 534 -32.62 -11.46 -9.83
C TYR A 534 -31.53 -10.43 -9.56
N TYR A 535 -30.95 -9.86 -10.62
CA TYR A 535 -29.94 -8.82 -10.49
C TYR A 535 -30.60 -7.44 -10.58
N ILE A 536 -30.42 -6.64 -9.54
CA ILE A 536 -30.93 -5.28 -9.41
C ILE A 536 -29.75 -4.30 -9.48
N PRO A 537 -29.41 -3.75 -10.65
CA PRO A 537 -28.41 -2.70 -10.73
C PRO A 537 -28.92 -1.43 -10.08
N ILE A 538 -28.02 -0.49 -9.74
CA ILE A 538 -28.41 0.84 -9.29
C ILE A 538 -28.26 1.86 -10.42
N SER A 539 -29.13 2.86 -10.46
CA SER A 539 -29.15 3.86 -11.54
C SER A 539 -27.86 4.70 -11.65
N LEU A 540 -27.05 4.75 -10.59
CA LEU A 540 -25.77 5.46 -10.57
C LEU A 540 -24.69 4.76 -11.41
N MET A 541 -24.80 3.45 -11.62
CA MET A 541 -23.81 2.65 -12.35
C MET A 541 -23.78 2.96 -13.86
N ARG A 542 -24.92 3.35 -14.43
CA ARG A 542 -25.08 3.55 -15.89
C ARG A 542 -24.59 2.39 -16.75
N GLY A 543 -24.55 1.21 -16.17
CA GLY A 543 -24.10 -0.05 -16.73
C GLY A 543 -24.40 -1.19 -15.77
N GLU A 544 -24.03 -2.39 -16.15
CA GLU A 544 -24.34 -3.62 -15.42
C GLU A 544 -23.20 -4.64 -15.57
N LYS A 545 -23.02 -5.49 -14.55
CA LYS A 545 -22.09 -6.60 -14.67
C LYS A 545 -22.65 -7.75 -15.49
N LYS A 546 -21.77 -8.52 -16.10
CA LYS A 546 -22.14 -9.78 -16.75
C LYS A 546 -22.63 -10.81 -15.72
N GLN A 547 -23.53 -11.70 -16.17
CA GLN A 547 -23.99 -12.85 -15.38
C GLN A 547 -22.81 -13.65 -14.82
N PRO A 548 -22.75 -13.87 -13.50
CA PRO A 548 -21.71 -14.72 -12.90
C PRO A 548 -21.91 -16.21 -13.23
N LEU A 549 -20.83 -16.98 -13.26
CA LEU A 549 -20.89 -18.40 -13.59
C LEU A 549 -21.72 -19.26 -12.60
N TYR A 550 -21.83 -18.83 -11.35
CA TYR A 550 -22.62 -19.53 -10.32
C TYR A 550 -24.13 -19.32 -10.49
N ALA A 551 -24.57 -18.24 -11.10
CA ALA A 551 -25.97 -17.89 -11.25
C ALA A 551 -26.54 -18.45 -12.57
N LYS A 552 -27.06 -19.67 -12.57
CA LYS A 552 -27.54 -20.34 -13.80
C LYS A 552 -28.77 -19.69 -14.40
N ASN A 553 -29.76 -19.35 -13.56
CA ASN A 553 -30.98 -18.66 -13.94
C ASN A 553 -30.84 -17.20 -13.51
N TRP A 554 -30.51 -16.32 -14.43
CA TRP A 554 -30.22 -14.93 -14.15
C TRP A 554 -31.20 -14.00 -14.88
N THR A 555 -31.92 -13.21 -14.12
CA THR A 555 -32.83 -12.21 -14.66
C THR A 555 -32.40 -10.83 -14.16
N GLN A 556 -31.97 -9.99 -15.10
CA GLN A 556 -31.76 -8.59 -14.78
C GLN A 556 -33.10 -7.86 -14.78
N VAL A 557 -33.34 -7.12 -13.71
CA VAL A 557 -34.55 -6.33 -13.55
C VAL A 557 -34.24 -4.83 -13.66
N LYS A 558 -35.28 -3.99 -13.53
CA LYS A 558 -35.13 -2.54 -13.59
C LYS A 558 -34.17 -2.06 -12.50
N ASP A 559 -33.33 -1.08 -12.84
CA ASP A 559 -32.39 -0.47 -11.92
C ASP A 559 -33.09 0.23 -10.73
N TRP A 560 -32.49 0.09 -9.55
CA TRP A 560 -32.93 0.78 -8.35
C TRP A 560 -32.43 2.23 -8.37
N SER A 561 -33.35 3.20 -8.39
CA SER A 561 -32.97 4.60 -8.22
C SER A 561 -32.50 4.87 -6.80
N TRP A 562 -31.27 5.38 -6.63
CA TRP A 562 -30.65 5.62 -5.34
C TRP A 562 -31.47 6.51 -4.39
N ALA A 563 -32.32 7.38 -4.93
CA ALA A 563 -33.15 8.28 -4.14
C ALA A 563 -34.29 7.55 -3.38
N TYR A 564 -34.69 6.37 -3.85
CA TYR A 564 -35.74 5.59 -3.20
C TYR A 564 -35.16 4.64 -2.18
N LYS A 565 -35.72 4.64 -0.98
CA LYS A 565 -35.34 3.70 0.09
C LYS A 565 -35.86 2.29 -0.15
N LYS A 566 -36.96 2.14 -0.91
CA LYS A 566 -37.63 0.85 -1.16
C LYS A 566 -37.64 0.53 -2.65
N TYR A 567 -37.56 -0.76 -2.94
CA TYR A 567 -37.68 -1.35 -4.26
C TYR A 567 -38.64 -2.54 -4.20
N ILE A 568 -39.52 -2.66 -5.17
CA ILE A 568 -40.41 -3.80 -5.28
C ILE A 568 -39.90 -4.70 -6.41
N LEU A 569 -39.45 -5.89 -6.03
CA LEU A 569 -39.11 -6.96 -6.96
C LEU A 569 -40.36 -7.81 -7.20
N GLU A 570 -40.78 -7.90 -8.48
CA GLU A 570 -41.84 -8.79 -8.91
C GLU A 570 -41.25 -10.13 -9.33
N VAL A 571 -41.73 -11.22 -8.72
CA VAL A 571 -41.37 -12.61 -9.06
C VAL A 571 -42.61 -13.30 -9.64
N ASN A 572 -42.46 -13.89 -10.84
CA ASN A 572 -43.57 -14.52 -11.57
C ASN A 572 -43.88 -15.91 -11.02
N SER A 573 -44.14 -16.00 -9.75
CA SER A 573 -44.55 -17.22 -9.05
C SER A 573 -45.43 -16.89 -7.83
N LYS A 574 -46.27 -17.81 -7.45
CA LYS A 574 -47.08 -17.67 -6.23
C LYS A 574 -46.18 -17.80 -5.00
N LEU A 575 -46.56 -17.09 -3.95
CA LEU A 575 -45.82 -17.08 -2.69
C LEU A 575 -45.70 -18.48 -2.08
N GLU A 576 -46.75 -19.30 -2.20
CA GLU A 576 -46.78 -20.68 -1.70
C GLU A 576 -45.72 -21.60 -2.30
N SER A 577 -45.16 -21.27 -3.50
CA SER A 577 -44.12 -22.04 -4.16
C SER A 577 -42.69 -21.62 -3.74
N ILE A 578 -42.55 -20.45 -3.12
CA ILE A 578 -41.25 -19.95 -2.68
C ILE A 578 -40.89 -20.58 -1.34
N LYS A 579 -39.64 -21.03 -1.23
CA LYS A 579 -39.04 -21.57 -0.01
C LYS A 579 -38.27 -20.53 0.78
N SER A 580 -37.42 -19.74 0.08
CA SER A 580 -36.64 -18.69 0.70
C SER A 580 -36.26 -17.59 -0.30
N ILE A 581 -35.99 -16.42 0.23
CA ILE A 581 -35.46 -15.26 -0.50
C ILE A 581 -34.20 -14.79 0.23
N ASP A 582 -33.11 -14.59 -0.49
CA ASP A 582 -31.84 -14.15 0.07
C ASP A 582 -31.27 -13.01 -0.81
N ILE A 583 -30.95 -11.87 -0.20
CA ILE A 583 -30.42 -10.68 -0.90
C ILE A 583 -28.89 -10.60 -0.89
N ASN A 584 -28.22 -11.56 -0.26
CA ASN A 584 -26.76 -11.68 -0.22
C ASN A 584 -26.31 -13.14 -0.31
N PRO A 585 -26.81 -13.91 -1.32
CA PRO A 585 -26.67 -15.37 -1.37
C PRO A 585 -25.22 -15.85 -1.46
N THR A 586 -24.32 -14.99 -1.91
CA THR A 586 -22.88 -15.30 -2.00
C THR A 586 -22.11 -14.87 -0.76
N GLY A 587 -22.71 -14.07 0.13
CA GLY A 587 -22.03 -13.42 1.25
C GLY A 587 -20.96 -12.41 0.80
N LEU A 588 -21.01 -11.94 -0.47
CA LEU A 588 -20.02 -11.02 -1.02
C LEU A 588 -20.36 -9.54 -0.81
N ILE A 589 -21.59 -9.21 -0.41
CA ILE A 589 -21.93 -7.85 0.01
C ILE A 589 -21.52 -7.70 1.47
N ALA A 590 -20.76 -6.65 1.77
CA ALA A 590 -20.32 -6.33 3.13
C ALA A 590 -21.43 -5.60 3.90
N ASP A 591 -22.59 -6.24 4.00
CA ASP A 591 -23.72 -5.74 4.77
C ASP A 591 -23.37 -5.69 6.26
N THR A 592 -23.78 -4.64 6.94
CA THR A 592 -23.47 -4.44 8.35
C THR A 592 -24.44 -5.13 9.30
N ASP A 593 -25.52 -5.74 8.76
CA ASP A 593 -26.50 -6.52 9.50
C ASP A 593 -27.07 -7.69 8.66
N TYR A 594 -26.38 -8.82 8.68
CA TYR A 594 -26.80 -10.03 7.94
C TYR A 594 -28.11 -10.66 8.45
N SER A 595 -28.66 -10.23 9.59
CA SER A 595 -29.84 -10.83 10.17
C SER A 595 -31.15 -10.53 9.40
N ASN A 596 -31.08 -9.54 8.50
CA ASN A 596 -32.23 -9.07 7.69
C ASN A 596 -32.08 -9.41 6.19
N ASP A 597 -31.02 -10.16 5.81
CA ASP A 597 -30.72 -10.51 4.43
C ASP A 597 -31.55 -11.66 3.87
N ILE A 598 -32.07 -12.54 4.74
CA ILE A 598 -32.77 -13.75 4.33
C ILE A 598 -34.12 -13.89 5.03
N ILE A 599 -35.12 -14.35 4.26
CA ILE A 599 -36.42 -14.80 4.79
C ILE A 599 -36.68 -16.23 4.31
N ILE A 600 -37.15 -17.09 5.23
CA ILE A 600 -37.59 -18.44 4.95
C ILE A 600 -39.10 -18.43 5.05
N LEU A 601 -39.79 -18.95 4.03
CA LEU A 601 -41.23 -19.03 3.94
C LEU A 601 -41.68 -20.47 4.17
N ASP A 602 -42.58 -20.70 5.14
CA ASP A 602 -43.09 -22.01 5.53
C ASP A 602 -44.03 -22.65 4.48
#